data_e952a1952083634aaa9f4a31ef3e01e4
#
_entry.id   e952a1952083634aaa9f4a31ef3e01e4
#
_cell.length_a   1.000
_cell.length_b   1.000
_cell.length_c   1.000
_cell.angle_alpha   90.00
_cell.angle_beta   90.00
_cell.angle_gamma   90.00
#
_symmetry.space_group_name_H-M   'P 1'
#
loop_
_entity.id
_entity.type
_entity.pdbx_description
1 polymer ?
#
loop_
_entity_poly.entity_id
_entity_poly.type
_entity_poly.pdbx_seq_one_letter_code
_entity_poly.pdbx_strand_id
1 'polypeptide(L)'
;VHVDAAFGGFAALSPEHAHLIAGWEMADSVTVDNHKWLNVPYDSACWFIREEHLPLQSATFQNSSAPYLGDPAADFNYLNVGPENSRRLRALPAWFSLHAYGRSGYEDIVTRCIKTAFLLGSALSEDPAFELLAEVKLNVVAFTLTDAAPERINALVQRLNDRGRYFLSPTTLFGRRGLRAAFVNWQ
;
A
#
# COMPACT_ATOMS: atom_id res chain seq x y z
N VAL A 1 10.27 3.43 -15.71
CA VAL A 1 9.36 4.00 -14.69
C VAL A 1 8.98 2.93 -13.69
N HIS A 2 9.11 3.21 -12.38
CA HIS A 2 8.58 2.37 -11.31
C HIS A 2 7.33 3.03 -10.73
N VAL A 3 6.28 2.23 -10.49
CA VAL A 3 5.05 2.67 -9.80
C VAL A 3 4.99 2.01 -8.43
N ASP A 4 5.14 2.84 -7.38
CA ASP A 4 4.80 2.41 -6.02
C ASP A 4 3.28 2.46 -5.86
N ALA A 5 2.66 1.31 -6.02
CA ALA A 5 1.22 1.12 -5.91
C ALA A 5 0.83 0.41 -4.60
N ALA A 6 1.61 0.61 -3.54
CA ALA A 6 1.47 -0.08 -2.25
C ALA A 6 0.03 -0.06 -1.70
N PHE A 7 -0.67 1.07 -1.83
CA PHE A 7 -2.13 1.16 -1.65
C PHE A 7 -2.86 1.21 -2.99
N GLY A 8 -2.44 2.12 -3.87
CA GLY A 8 -3.17 2.50 -5.07
C GLY A 8 -3.48 1.35 -6.02
N GLY A 9 -2.65 0.31 -6.08
CA GLY A 9 -2.85 -0.84 -6.95
C GLY A 9 -4.19 -1.54 -6.76
N PHE A 10 -4.73 -1.54 -5.55
CA PHE A 10 -6.03 -2.15 -5.27
C PHE A 10 -7.23 -1.34 -5.79
N ALA A 11 -7.04 -0.09 -6.23
CA ALA A 11 -8.06 0.67 -6.94
C ALA A 11 -8.54 -0.05 -8.21
N ALA A 12 -7.70 -0.91 -8.80
CA ALA A 12 -8.08 -1.79 -9.90
C ALA A 12 -9.32 -2.67 -9.63
N LEU A 13 -9.62 -2.93 -8.36
CA LEU A 13 -10.76 -3.75 -7.95
C LEU A 13 -12.05 -2.95 -7.81
N SER A 14 -11.97 -1.63 -7.71
CA SER A 14 -13.15 -0.75 -7.63
C SER A 14 -13.51 -0.21 -9.01
N PRO A 15 -14.65 -0.58 -9.60
CA PRO A 15 -15.05 -0.09 -10.92
C PRO A 15 -15.10 1.44 -10.99
N GLU A 16 -15.50 2.08 -9.88
CA GLU A 16 -15.59 3.54 -9.77
C GLU A 16 -14.21 4.22 -9.73
N HIS A 17 -13.18 3.57 -9.16
CA HIS A 17 -11.87 4.18 -8.90
C HIS A 17 -10.72 3.61 -9.77
N ALA A 18 -10.99 2.58 -10.57
CA ALA A 18 -9.97 1.94 -11.42
C ALA A 18 -9.30 2.93 -12.41
N HIS A 19 -10.02 3.98 -12.80
CA HIS A 19 -9.50 5.01 -13.69
C HIS A 19 -8.30 5.78 -13.08
N LEU A 20 -8.15 5.81 -11.74
CA LEU A 20 -7.07 6.52 -11.06
C LEU A 20 -5.69 5.88 -11.26
N ILE A 21 -5.65 4.64 -11.69
CA ILE A 21 -4.41 3.92 -11.98
C ILE A 21 -4.22 3.62 -13.46
N ALA A 22 -5.00 4.27 -14.33
CA ALA A 22 -4.86 4.11 -15.78
C ALA A 22 -3.42 4.46 -16.20
N GLY A 23 -2.82 3.60 -17.03
CA GLY A 23 -1.45 3.75 -17.50
C GLY A 23 -0.38 3.03 -16.67
N TRP A 24 -0.73 2.48 -15.49
CA TRP A 24 0.23 1.73 -14.67
C TRP A 24 0.76 0.48 -15.37
N GLU A 25 -0.01 -0.08 -16.31
CA GLU A 25 0.39 -1.20 -17.17
C GLU A 25 1.55 -0.87 -18.12
N MET A 26 1.85 0.42 -18.31
CA MET A 26 3.00 0.90 -19.09
C MET A 26 4.28 1.03 -18.26
N ALA A 27 4.20 0.86 -16.93
CA ALA A 27 5.37 0.95 -16.06
C ALA A 27 6.35 -0.21 -16.30
N ASP A 28 7.64 0.03 -16.08
CA ASP A 28 8.68 -1.00 -16.13
C ASP A 28 8.57 -1.96 -14.94
N SER A 29 8.14 -1.44 -13.80
CA SER A 29 7.85 -2.24 -12.61
C SER A 29 6.78 -1.61 -11.72
N VAL A 30 6.08 -2.45 -10.94
CA VAL A 30 5.02 -2.06 -10.01
C VAL A 30 5.19 -2.84 -8.71
N THR A 31 5.05 -2.16 -7.57
CA THR A 31 4.97 -2.79 -6.25
C THR A 31 3.58 -2.61 -5.65
N VAL A 32 3.01 -3.68 -5.09
CA VAL A 32 1.72 -3.68 -4.38
C VAL A 32 1.88 -4.38 -3.05
N ASP A 33 1.47 -3.74 -1.95
CA ASP A 33 1.61 -4.31 -0.61
C ASP A 33 0.41 -5.17 -0.20
N ASN A 34 0.62 -6.48 -0.13
CA ASN A 34 -0.42 -7.40 0.31
C ASN A 34 -0.78 -7.20 1.79
N HIS A 35 0.21 -6.86 2.64
CA HIS A 35 0.00 -6.61 4.07
C HIS A 35 -0.76 -5.31 4.38
N LYS A 36 -1.17 -4.58 3.35
CA LYS A 36 -2.09 -3.44 3.45
C LYS A 36 -3.52 -3.90 3.16
N TRP A 37 -4.00 -3.76 1.96
CA TRP A 37 -5.42 -4.02 1.64
C TRP A 37 -5.81 -5.50 1.50
N LEU A 38 -4.87 -6.40 1.21
CA LEU A 38 -5.14 -7.84 1.29
C LEU A 38 -5.26 -8.35 2.73
N ASN A 39 -4.97 -7.51 3.74
CA ASN A 39 -5.10 -7.83 5.16
C ASN A 39 -4.36 -9.12 5.57
N VAL A 40 -3.21 -9.37 4.97
CA VAL A 40 -2.34 -10.48 5.36
C VAL A 40 -1.23 -10.01 6.31
N PRO A 41 -0.63 -10.91 7.08
CA PRO A 41 0.42 -10.55 8.03
C PRO A 41 1.65 -9.90 7.36
N TYR A 42 2.29 -9.03 8.10
CA TYR A 42 3.60 -8.48 7.74
C TYR A 42 4.65 -9.59 7.70
N ASP A 43 5.53 -9.57 6.76
CA ASP A 43 5.69 -8.72 5.60
C ASP A 43 5.17 -9.48 4.36
N SER A 44 4.46 -8.81 3.48
CA SER A 44 4.02 -9.40 2.21
C SER A 44 3.73 -8.30 1.19
N ALA A 45 4.37 -8.42 0.04
CA ALA A 45 4.15 -7.56 -1.12
C ALA A 45 4.34 -8.36 -2.41
N CYS A 46 3.76 -7.87 -3.49
CA CYS A 46 4.04 -8.36 -4.84
C CYS A 46 4.84 -7.30 -5.60
N TRP A 47 5.84 -7.76 -6.30
CA TRP A 47 6.59 -6.96 -7.23
C TRP A 47 6.40 -7.52 -8.64
N PHE A 48 5.93 -6.68 -9.53
CA PHE A 48 5.73 -6.98 -10.95
C PHE A 48 6.80 -6.25 -11.74
N ILE A 49 7.41 -6.92 -12.71
CA ILE A 49 8.41 -6.34 -13.60
C ILE A 49 8.11 -6.83 -15.02
N ARG A 50 8.40 -5.99 -16.02
CA ARG A 50 8.29 -6.41 -17.41
C ARG A 50 9.30 -7.51 -17.72
N GLU A 51 8.89 -8.45 -18.55
CA GLU A 51 9.72 -9.61 -18.94
C GLU A 51 11.06 -9.18 -19.54
N GLU A 52 11.08 -8.11 -20.32
CA GLU A 52 12.31 -7.57 -20.94
C GLU A 52 13.37 -7.14 -19.92
N HIS A 53 12.99 -6.87 -18.66
CA HIS A 53 13.89 -6.48 -17.59
C HIS A 53 14.32 -7.65 -16.68
N LEU A 54 13.76 -8.84 -16.85
CA LEU A 54 14.12 -10.02 -16.06
C LEU A 54 15.62 -10.37 -16.13
N PRO A 55 16.30 -10.29 -17.30
CA PRO A 55 17.73 -10.55 -17.35
C PRO A 55 18.55 -9.58 -16.48
N LEU A 56 18.18 -8.31 -16.46
CA LEU A 56 18.84 -7.31 -15.62
C LEU A 56 18.59 -7.57 -14.13
N GLN A 57 17.37 -7.92 -13.76
CA GLN A 57 17.01 -8.29 -12.39
C GLN A 57 17.80 -9.52 -11.94
N SER A 58 17.82 -10.58 -12.74
CA SER A 58 18.56 -11.79 -12.44
C SER A 58 20.08 -11.50 -12.30
N ALA A 59 20.68 -10.73 -13.21
CA ALA A 59 22.07 -10.34 -13.13
C ALA A 59 22.39 -9.51 -11.88
N THR A 60 21.43 -8.73 -11.38
CA THR A 60 21.59 -7.89 -10.19
C THR A 60 21.52 -8.71 -8.89
N PHE A 61 20.62 -9.69 -8.82
CA PHE A 61 20.32 -10.41 -7.60
C PHE A 61 20.86 -11.85 -7.55
N GLN A 62 21.43 -12.35 -8.66
CA GLN A 62 21.99 -13.70 -8.61
C GLN A 62 23.09 -13.81 -7.54
N ASN A 63 22.86 -14.68 -6.59
CA ASN A 63 23.68 -14.75 -5.38
C ASN A 63 24.84 -15.73 -5.48
N SER A 64 24.88 -16.58 -6.50
CA SER A 64 25.83 -17.69 -6.48
C SER A 64 26.06 -18.26 -7.88
N SER A 65 27.33 -18.48 -8.17
CA SER A 65 27.80 -19.33 -9.27
C SER A 65 27.99 -20.79 -8.83
N ALA A 66 27.32 -21.24 -7.78
CA ALA A 66 27.45 -22.61 -7.30
C ALA A 66 26.92 -23.59 -8.35
N PRO A 67 27.72 -24.60 -8.77
CA PRO A 67 27.37 -25.49 -9.89
C PRO A 67 26.03 -26.24 -9.71
N TYR A 68 25.58 -26.45 -8.48
CA TYR A 68 24.32 -27.14 -8.20
C TYR A 68 23.07 -26.27 -8.37
N LEU A 69 23.21 -24.97 -8.56
CA LEU A 69 22.08 -24.04 -8.73
C LEU A 69 21.66 -23.90 -10.21
N GLY A 70 22.39 -24.50 -11.14
CA GLY A 70 22.12 -24.38 -12.56
C GLY A 70 22.56 -23.04 -13.16
N ASP A 71 22.16 -22.82 -14.42
CA ASP A 71 22.45 -21.56 -15.12
C ASP A 71 21.28 -20.58 -14.91
N PRO A 72 21.48 -19.45 -14.21
CA PRO A 72 20.45 -18.45 -14.00
C PRO A 72 19.87 -17.86 -15.28
N ALA A 73 20.59 -17.95 -16.40
CA ALA A 73 20.12 -17.48 -17.71
C ALA A 73 19.27 -18.50 -18.45
N ALA A 74 19.41 -19.79 -18.12
CA ALA A 74 18.68 -20.86 -18.79
C ALA A 74 17.35 -21.21 -18.12
N ASP A 75 17.31 -21.13 -16.77
CA ASP A 75 16.16 -21.54 -15.97
C ASP A 75 15.69 -20.41 -15.05
N PHE A 76 14.42 -20.00 -15.17
CA PHE A 76 13.83 -19.05 -14.24
C PHE A 76 13.76 -19.64 -12.83
N ASN A 77 14.43 -18.95 -11.89
CA ASN A 77 14.41 -19.31 -10.49
C ASN A 77 14.22 -18.07 -9.60
N TYR A 78 13.23 -18.12 -8.73
CA TYR A 78 12.95 -17.04 -7.76
C TYR A 78 14.14 -16.70 -6.86
N LEU A 79 15.10 -17.59 -6.68
CA LEU A 79 16.34 -17.36 -5.98
C LEU A 79 17.15 -16.18 -6.56
N ASN A 80 17.09 -16.02 -7.90
CA ASN A 80 17.90 -15.06 -8.64
C ASN A 80 17.18 -13.71 -8.90
N VAL A 81 15.97 -13.53 -8.38
CA VAL A 81 15.17 -12.31 -8.67
C VAL A 81 14.90 -11.45 -7.43
N GLY A 82 15.64 -11.67 -6.36
CA GLY A 82 15.54 -10.89 -5.13
C GLY A 82 16.76 -11.03 -4.23
N PRO A 83 16.89 -10.19 -3.20
CA PRO A 83 18.06 -10.15 -2.33
C PRO A 83 18.15 -11.34 -1.35
N GLU A 84 17.08 -12.10 -1.17
CA GLU A 84 17.01 -13.18 -0.21
C GLU A 84 17.05 -14.55 -0.90
N ASN A 85 17.90 -15.45 -0.45
CA ASN A 85 17.95 -16.83 -0.93
C ASN A 85 16.80 -17.65 -0.33
N SER A 86 16.88 -17.95 0.97
CA SER A 86 15.85 -18.66 1.71
C SER A 86 14.96 -17.65 2.41
N ARG A 87 13.66 -17.79 2.21
CA ARG A 87 12.66 -16.90 2.81
C ARG A 87 11.45 -17.69 3.28
N ARG A 88 10.73 -17.15 4.26
CA ARG A 88 9.44 -17.73 4.65
C ARG A 88 8.43 -17.65 3.51
N LEU A 89 7.44 -18.52 3.52
CA LEU A 89 6.41 -18.60 2.49
C LEU A 89 5.38 -17.46 2.62
N ARG A 90 5.81 -16.24 2.26
CA ARG A 90 4.98 -15.01 2.33
C ARG A 90 3.76 -15.05 1.41
N ALA A 91 3.82 -15.84 0.34
CA ALA A 91 2.72 -15.98 -0.60
C ALA A 91 1.54 -16.78 -0.03
N LEU A 92 1.76 -17.67 0.96
CA LEU A 92 0.72 -18.55 1.47
C LEU A 92 -0.44 -17.80 2.15
N PRO A 93 -0.23 -16.82 3.05
CA PRO A 93 -1.32 -16.02 3.59
C PRO A 93 -2.09 -15.25 2.51
N ALA A 94 -1.39 -14.69 1.51
CA ALA A 94 -2.02 -14.00 0.40
C ALA A 94 -2.88 -14.94 -0.44
N TRP A 95 -2.39 -16.15 -0.72
CA TRP A 95 -3.14 -17.18 -1.45
C TRP A 95 -4.42 -17.57 -0.70
N PHE A 96 -4.34 -17.86 0.61
CA PHE A 96 -5.52 -18.19 1.41
C PHE A 96 -6.53 -17.04 1.44
N SER A 97 -6.06 -15.82 1.61
CA SER A 97 -6.91 -14.65 1.67
C SER A 97 -7.64 -14.41 0.33
N LEU A 98 -6.92 -14.53 -0.80
CA LEU A 98 -7.51 -14.42 -2.13
C LEU A 98 -8.55 -15.51 -2.40
N HIS A 99 -8.31 -16.76 -1.94
CA HIS A 99 -9.28 -17.85 -2.07
C HIS A 99 -10.50 -17.66 -1.16
N ALA A 100 -10.31 -17.13 0.05
CA ALA A 100 -11.40 -16.95 1.01
C ALA A 100 -12.36 -15.85 0.60
N TYR A 101 -11.85 -14.71 0.13
CA TYR A 101 -12.67 -13.54 -0.20
C TYR A 101 -13.00 -13.43 -1.69
N GLY A 102 -12.14 -13.95 -2.55
CA GLY A 102 -12.27 -13.82 -3.99
C GLY A 102 -12.25 -12.35 -4.47
N ARG A 103 -12.48 -12.16 -5.76
CA ARG A 103 -12.49 -10.80 -6.36
C ARG A 103 -13.57 -9.91 -5.74
N SER A 104 -14.79 -10.42 -5.61
CA SER A 104 -15.93 -9.65 -5.11
C SER A 104 -15.77 -9.23 -3.65
N GLY A 105 -15.20 -10.09 -2.80
CA GLY A 105 -14.91 -9.75 -1.41
C GLY A 105 -13.88 -8.63 -1.29
N TYR A 106 -12.84 -8.67 -2.11
CA TYR A 106 -11.85 -7.59 -2.13
C TYR A 106 -12.38 -6.29 -2.76
N GLU A 107 -13.22 -6.37 -3.77
CA GLU A 107 -13.94 -5.21 -4.33
C GLU A 107 -14.78 -4.52 -3.24
N ASP A 108 -15.50 -5.29 -2.43
CA ASP A 108 -16.27 -4.76 -1.30
C ASP A 108 -15.38 -4.11 -0.25
N ILE A 109 -14.29 -4.78 0.17
CA ILE A 109 -13.32 -4.23 1.15
C ILE A 109 -12.74 -2.89 0.65
N VAL A 110 -12.27 -2.86 -0.59
CA VAL A 110 -11.68 -1.65 -1.20
C VAL A 110 -12.70 -0.52 -1.26
N THR A 111 -13.91 -0.81 -1.74
CA THR A 111 -14.99 0.17 -1.88
C THR A 111 -15.39 0.73 -0.51
N ARG A 112 -15.55 -0.11 0.51
CA ARG A 112 -15.87 0.35 1.88
C ARG A 112 -14.77 1.21 2.48
N CYS A 113 -13.50 0.82 2.33
CA CYS A 113 -12.37 1.61 2.80
C CYS A 113 -12.35 3.00 2.16
N ILE A 114 -12.59 3.08 0.84
CA ILE A 114 -12.65 4.34 0.12
C ILE A 114 -13.84 5.19 0.61
N LYS A 115 -15.04 4.62 0.68
CA LYS A 115 -16.22 5.32 1.21
C LYS A 115 -15.99 5.87 2.61
N THR A 116 -15.38 5.10 3.50
CA THR A 116 -15.08 5.55 4.86
C THR A 116 -14.07 6.71 4.87
N ALA A 117 -13.08 6.70 3.99
CA ALA A 117 -12.16 7.81 3.83
C ALA A 117 -12.87 9.10 3.36
N PHE A 118 -13.76 8.99 2.38
CA PHE A 118 -14.56 10.12 1.92
C PHE A 118 -15.49 10.66 3.00
N LEU A 119 -16.15 9.79 3.78
CA LEU A 119 -16.98 10.21 4.91
C LEU A 119 -16.18 10.99 5.96
N LEU A 120 -14.99 10.50 6.31
CA LEU A 120 -14.11 11.24 7.23
C LEU A 120 -13.67 12.58 6.62
N GLY A 121 -13.26 12.58 5.35
CA GLY A 121 -12.86 13.79 4.66
C GLY A 121 -13.95 14.86 4.63
N SER A 122 -15.19 14.48 4.32
CA SER A 122 -16.34 15.38 4.35
C SER A 122 -16.61 15.94 5.75
N ALA A 123 -16.65 15.08 6.76
CA ALA A 123 -16.88 15.50 8.14
C ALA A 123 -15.79 16.47 8.65
N LEU A 124 -14.52 16.24 8.29
CA LEU A 124 -13.43 17.15 8.65
C LEU A 124 -13.51 18.49 7.90
N SER A 125 -13.99 18.48 6.66
CA SER A 125 -14.15 19.72 5.87
C SER A 125 -15.31 20.58 6.36
N GLU A 126 -16.29 20.00 7.03
CA GLU A 126 -17.44 20.72 7.61
C GLU A 126 -17.13 21.33 8.98
N ASP A 127 -16.08 20.85 9.65
CA ASP A 127 -15.67 21.36 10.98
C ASP A 127 -14.53 22.40 10.82
N PRO A 128 -14.76 23.68 11.21
CA PRO A 128 -13.77 24.74 11.07
C PRO A 128 -12.49 24.52 11.90
N ALA A 129 -12.49 23.58 12.84
CA ALA A 129 -11.30 23.24 13.62
C ALA A 129 -10.28 22.41 12.81
N PHE A 130 -10.66 21.88 11.65
CA PHE A 130 -9.82 21.03 10.81
C PHE A 130 -9.64 21.58 9.41
N GLU A 131 -8.57 21.13 8.77
CA GLU A 131 -8.27 21.41 7.38
C GLU A 131 -7.70 20.17 6.73
N LEU A 132 -8.17 19.80 5.54
CA LEU A 132 -7.57 18.74 4.73
C LEU A 132 -6.25 19.23 4.14
N LEU A 133 -5.20 18.43 4.26
CA LEU A 133 -3.89 18.72 3.64
C LEU A 133 -3.84 18.37 2.16
N ALA A 134 -4.73 17.48 1.71
CA ALA A 134 -4.92 17.12 0.32
C ALA A 134 -6.34 16.60 0.09
N GLU A 135 -6.78 16.63 -1.16
CA GLU A 135 -8.00 15.99 -1.61
C GLU A 135 -8.00 14.48 -1.31
N VAL A 136 -9.12 13.96 -0.81
CA VAL A 136 -9.29 12.52 -0.60
C VAL A 136 -9.58 11.86 -1.95
N LYS A 137 -8.69 10.98 -2.40
CA LYS A 137 -8.84 10.27 -3.69
C LYS A 137 -9.10 8.77 -3.53
N LEU A 138 -8.56 8.17 -2.48
CA LEU A 138 -8.71 6.75 -2.16
C LEU A 138 -8.94 6.59 -0.66
N ASN A 139 -8.19 5.70 -0.03
CA ASN A 139 -8.37 5.26 1.35
C ASN A 139 -7.54 6.03 2.39
N VAL A 140 -6.90 7.12 2.01
CA VAL A 140 -6.05 7.91 2.91
C VAL A 140 -6.61 9.32 3.03
N VAL A 141 -6.73 9.79 4.29
CA VAL A 141 -7.11 11.16 4.61
C VAL A 141 -5.94 11.80 5.37
N ALA A 142 -5.40 12.88 4.82
CA ALA A 142 -4.38 13.70 5.46
C ALA A 142 -4.99 15.03 5.87
N PHE A 143 -4.93 15.37 7.15
CA PHE A 143 -5.58 16.55 7.72
C PHE A 143 -4.78 17.15 8.87
N THR A 144 -5.10 18.38 9.22
CA THR A 144 -4.46 19.09 10.32
C THR A 144 -5.51 19.89 11.13
N LEU A 145 -5.09 20.46 12.24
CA LEU A 145 -5.88 21.46 12.96
C LEU A 145 -5.63 22.85 12.33
N THR A 146 -6.69 23.61 12.18
CA THR A 146 -6.63 25.01 11.72
C THR A 146 -5.77 25.82 12.73
N ASP A 147 -4.83 26.59 12.21
CA ASP A 147 -3.95 27.51 12.96
C ASP A 147 -3.23 26.89 14.17
N ALA A 148 -2.95 25.59 14.14
CA ALA A 148 -2.29 24.91 15.26
C ALA A 148 -0.77 24.77 15.05
N ALA A 149 -0.01 25.02 16.11
CA ALA A 149 1.40 24.70 16.15
C ALA A 149 1.65 23.19 16.08
N PRO A 150 2.80 22.75 15.53
CA PRO A 150 3.13 21.32 15.37
C PRO A 150 3.02 20.50 16.67
N GLU A 151 3.35 21.09 17.79
CA GLU A 151 3.28 20.46 19.12
C GLU A 151 1.86 20.08 19.50
N ARG A 152 0.88 20.95 19.18
CA ARG A 152 -0.55 20.68 19.43
C ARG A 152 -1.05 19.54 18.56
N ILE A 153 -0.58 19.45 17.31
CA ILE A 153 -0.91 18.36 16.39
C ILE A 153 -0.34 17.04 16.91
N ASN A 154 0.93 17.01 17.35
CA ASN A 154 1.54 15.82 17.93
C ASN A 154 0.80 15.38 19.22
N ALA A 155 0.42 16.31 20.08
CA ALA A 155 -0.37 16.01 21.28
C ALA A 155 -1.75 15.43 20.94
N LEU A 156 -2.40 15.89 19.87
CA LEU A 156 -3.66 15.32 19.39
C LEU A 156 -3.48 13.87 18.93
N VAL A 157 -2.46 13.60 18.11
CA VAL A 157 -2.14 12.22 17.67
C VAL A 157 -1.98 11.30 18.88
N GLN A 158 -1.16 11.72 19.86
CA GLN A 158 -0.93 10.93 21.06
C GLN A 158 -2.23 10.65 21.82
N ARG A 159 -3.03 11.68 22.08
CA ARG A 159 -4.30 11.56 22.80
C ARG A 159 -5.31 10.67 22.11
N LEU A 160 -5.37 10.68 20.75
CA LEU A 160 -6.26 9.81 19.96
C LEU A 160 -5.80 8.36 20.07
N ASN A 161 -4.50 8.12 19.93
CA ASN A 161 -3.94 6.77 19.98
C ASN A 161 -4.00 6.16 21.39
N ASP A 162 -3.79 6.96 22.44
CA ASP A 162 -3.89 6.53 23.84
C ASP A 162 -5.30 6.06 24.23
N ARG A 163 -6.34 6.52 23.52
CA ARG A 163 -7.71 6.01 23.71
C ARG A 163 -7.92 4.58 23.21
N GLY A 164 -7.00 4.04 22.41
CA GLY A 164 -7.04 2.68 21.91
C GLY A 164 -8.17 2.33 20.93
N ARG A 165 -8.95 3.34 20.50
CA ARG A 165 -10.05 3.14 19.53
C ARG A 165 -9.63 3.34 18.08
N TYR A 166 -8.62 4.19 17.87
CA TYR A 166 -8.09 4.56 16.56
C TYR A 166 -6.59 4.52 16.63
N PHE A 167 -5.97 4.27 15.49
CA PHE A 167 -4.54 4.46 15.33
C PHE A 167 -4.31 5.39 14.13
N LEU A 168 -3.77 6.59 14.42
CA LEU A 168 -3.42 7.58 13.42
C LEU A 168 -1.92 7.80 13.42
N SER A 169 -1.33 7.98 12.27
CA SER A 169 0.07 8.33 12.16
C SER A 169 0.25 9.84 11.97
N PRO A 170 1.30 10.43 12.56
CA PRO A 170 1.69 11.79 12.20
C PRO A 170 2.17 11.80 10.74
N THR A 171 1.95 12.92 10.06
CA THR A 171 2.44 13.14 8.70
C THR A 171 2.95 14.56 8.53
N THR A 172 3.72 14.77 7.47
CA THR A 172 4.05 16.11 6.98
C THR A 172 3.82 16.11 5.48
N LEU A 173 2.93 16.98 5.01
CA LEU A 173 2.57 17.09 3.61
C LEU A 173 2.71 18.56 3.18
N PHE A 174 3.44 18.79 2.10
CA PHE A 174 3.76 20.15 1.61
C PHE A 174 4.32 21.10 2.69
N GLY A 175 5.19 20.55 3.57
CA GLY A 175 5.79 21.32 4.68
C GLY A 175 4.86 21.53 5.88
N ARG A 176 3.61 21.08 5.83
CA ARG A 176 2.61 21.24 6.90
C ARG A 176 2.48 19.96 7.72
N ARG A 177 2.58 20.10 9.04
CA ARG A 177 2.39 19.00 9.99
C ARG A 177 0.91 18.63 10.10
N GLY A 178 0.61 17.33 10.15
CA GLY A 178 -0.76 16.85 10.29
C GLY A 178 -0.85 15.41 10.74
N LEU A 179 -2.06 14.88 10.62
CA LEU A 179 -2.44 13.51 10.91
C LEU A 179 -2.78 12.79 9.59
N ARG A 180 -2.53 11.48 9.57
CA ARG A 180 -2.92 10.61 8.48
C ARG A 180 -3.76 9.46 9.00
N ALA A 181 -4.98 9.35 8.49
CA ALA A 181 -5.82 8.18 8.63
C ALA A 181 -5.72 7.33 7.35
N ALA A 182 -5.45 6.03 7.49
CA ALA A 182 -5.43 5.09 6.37
C ALA A 182 -6.42 3.96 6.66
N PHE A 183 -7.37 3.77 5.76
CA PHE A 183 -8.42 2.76 5.89
C PHE A 183 -8.04 1.55 5.06
N VAL A 184 -7.73 0.44 5.73
CA VAL A 184 -7.31 -0.82 5.09
C VAL A 184 -7.94 -2.04 5.74
N ASN A 185 -8.72 -1.87 6.82
CA ASN A 185 -9.31 -2.98 7.55
C ASN A 185 -10.44 -3.63 6.74
N TRP A 186 -10.48 -4.96 6.76
CA TRP A 186 -11.50 -5.76 6.13
C TRP A 186 -12.87 -5.73 6.86
N GLN A 187 -12.91 -5.32 8.12
CA GLN A 187 -14.12 -5.15 8.94
C GLN A 187 -14.77 -3.79 8.75
#